data_90f39311f4a5176186f2e03403e2f171
#
_entry.id   90f39311f4a5176186f2e03403e2f171
#
_cell.length_a   1.000
_cell.length_b   1.000
_cell.length_c   1.000
_cell.angle_alpha   90.00
_cell.angle_beta   90.00
_cell.angle_gamma   90.00
#
_symmetry.space_group_name_H-M   'P 1'
#
loop_
_entity.id
_entity.type
_entity.pdbx_description
1 polymer ?
#
loop_
_entity_poly.entity_id
_entity_poly.type
_entity_poly.pdbx_seq_one_letter_code
_entity_poly.pdbx_strand_id
1 'polypeptide(L)'
;MARALADFRVLLLDQRGTGRSTPVGAAIPGASAADQAEYLTHFRADSIVRDLELIRAELAVDRWSILGQSFGGFTSLTYLSLAPEGLRESLITGGLAPVSGMPVDEVYAATWTRVREANERYHARYPGDRDRLWDVLRRLDAEDIRLPDGDRLTARRFRQLGMWLGDSAGFERLHHVLELPFGSPAFLHDAQHASGWVRNPIYADLHESSYADGGATRWSAHRLAPEDAVSGDLLTAEHVFPWMWQDYRGLRPHREVAELLAEHPWPRLYDPDRLARNEVPVAATIYVDDIYVERRFAESTARAVRGLRPWITNEYVHNGLRADGERVVGRLLDLVRGRA
;
A
#
# COMPACT_ATOMS: atom_id res chain seq x y z
N MET A 1 7.58 -14.31 -11.33
CA MET A 1 8.95 -14.79 -11.08
C MET A 1 9.58 -15.41 -12.33
N ALA A 2 8.97 -16.38 -12.99
CA ALA A 2 9.54 -17.07 -14.15
C ALA A 2 10.08 -16.11 -15.23
N ARG A 3 9.31 -15.08 -15.62
CA ARG A 3 9.71 -14.08 -16.62
C ARG A 3 10.96 -13.28 -16.20
N ALA A 4 11.06 -12.94 -14.93
CA ALA A 4 12.25 -12.23 -14.43
C ALA A 4 13.50 -13.14 -14.44
N LEU A 5 13.36 -14.39 -14.03
CA LEU A 5 14.47 -15.36 -14.03
C LEU A 5 14.97 -15.73 -15.43
N ALA A 6 14.18 -15.49 -16.48
CA ALA A 6 14.63 -15.69 -17.87
C ALA A 6 15.67 -14.66 -18.31
N ASP A 7 15.64 -13.44 -17.74
CA ASP A 7 16.52 -12.33 -18.14
C ASP A 7 17.51 -11.92 -17.05
N PHE A 8 17.27 -12.27 -15.79
CA PHE A 8 18.03 -11.73 -14.64
C PHE A 8 18.40 -12.83 -13.63
N ARG A 9 19.51 -12.59 -12.95
CA ARG A 9 19.73 -13.14 -11.62
C ARG A 9 18.92 -12.27 -10.64
N VAL A 10 17.91 -12.84 -9.97
CA VAL A 10 16.96 -12.12 -9.12
C VAL A 10 17.41 -12.16 -7.67
N LEU A 11 17.47 -10.99 -7.04
CA LEU A 11 17.63 -10.79 -5.60
C LEU A 11 16.29 -10.34 -5.02
N LEU A 12 15.80 -11.01 -3.97
CA LEU A 12 14.62 -10.59 -3.22
C LEU A 12 15.09 -10.03 -1.87
N LEU A 13 14.78 -8.77 -1.62
CA LEU A 13 15.08 -8.11 -0.36
C LEU A 13 13.83 -8.11 0.54
N ASP A 14 13.96 -8.66 1.72
CA ASP A 14 13.09 -8.25 2.83
C ASP A 14 13.63 -6.91 3.34
N GLN A 15 12.87 -5.84 3.14
CA GLN A 15 13.29 -4.51 3.61
C GLN A 15 13.44 -4.48 5.13
N ARG A 16 14.22 -3.52 5.65
CA ARG A 16 14.37 -3.32 7.09
C ARG A 16 13.01 -3.34 7.81
N GLY A 17 12.93 -3.98 8.95
CA GLY A 17 11.71 -4.12 9.76
C GLY A 17 10.74 -5.20 9.29
N THR A 18 11.07 -5.97 8.24
CA THR A 18 10.19 -7.03 7.71
C THR A 18 10.92 -8.35 7.49
N GLY A 19 10.16 -9.43 7.39
CA GLY A 19 10.64 -10.74 6.97
C GLY A 19 11.85 -11.23 7.75
N ARG A 20 12.99 -11.40 7.07
CA ARG A 20 14.28 -11.87 7.64
C ARG A 20 15.22 -10.73 8.03
N SER A 21 14.81 -9.48 7.82
CA SER A 21 15.60 -8.27 8.07
C SER A 21 15.17 -7.56 9.36
N THR A 22 15.35 -8.23 10.50
CA THR A 22 15.02 -7.74 11.84
C THR A 22 13.58 -7.20 11.91
N PRO A 23 12.57 -8.10 11.82
CA PRO A 23 11.18 -7.69 11.73
C PRO A 23 10.73 -6.91 12.98
N VAL A 24 10.03 -5.80 12.76
CA VAL A 24 9.36 -5.07 13.84
C VAL A 24 8.06 -5.82 14.17
N GLY A 25 7.99 -6.34 15.40
CA GLY A 25 6.84 -7.04 15.95
C GLY A 25 6.13 -6.20 17.01
N ALA A 26 5.58 -6.85 18.04
CA ALA A 26 4.91 -6.17 19.14
C ALA A 26 5.85 -5.31 20.01
N ALA A 27 7.15 -5.57 20.00
CA ALA A 27 8.17 -4.77 20.67
C ALA A 27 8.96 -3.97 19.63
N ILE A 28 8.99 -2.66 19.80
CA ILE A 28 9.84 -1.74 19.04
C ILE A 28 11.04 -1.38 19.91
N PRO A 29 12.28 -1.35 19.37
CA PRO A 29 13.44 -0.87 20.12
C PRO A 29 13.26 0.59 20.59
N GLY A 30 13.62 0.86 21.84
CA GLY A 30 13.51 2.18 22.47
C GLY A 30 13.00 2.10 23.91
N ALA A 31 13.45 2.99 24.76
CA ALA A 31 13.09 3.04 26.19
C ALA A 31 11.73 3.75 26.42
N SER A 32 11.32 4.59 25.50
CA SER A 32 10.08 5.33 25.53
C SER A 32 9.35 5.27 24.19
N ALA A 33 8.08 5.67 24.14
CA ALA A 33 7.34 5.80 22.88
C ALA A 33 8.01 6.79 21.91
N ALA A 34 8.65 7.84 22.44
CA ALA A 34 9.39 8.81 21.63
C ALA A 34 10.63 8.16 20.97
N ASP A 35 11.42 7.38 21.72
CA ASP A 35 12.57 6.66 21.17
C ASP A 35 12.13 5.62 20.11
N GLN A 36 11.00 4.96 20.36
CA GLN A 36 10.42 3.98 19.45
C GLN A 36 9.91 4.64 18.15
N ALA A 37 9.25 5.80 18.27
CA ALA A 37 8.82 6.58 17.11
C ALA A 37 10.03 7.06 16.30
N GLU A 38 11.05 7.60 16.94
CA GLU A 38 12.31 8.00 16.29
C GLU A 38 12.93 6.80 15.55
N TYR A 39 13.01 5.64 16.19
CA TYR A 39 13.50 4.42 15.56
C TYR A 39 12.73 4.09 14.26
N LEU A 40 11.40 4.19 14.27
CA LEU A 40 10.58 3.89 13.09
C LEU A 40 10.69 4.94 11.97
N THR A 41 11.12 6.17 12.26
CA THR A 41 11.36 7.16 11.20
C THR A 41 12.43 6.70 10.21
N HIS A 42 13.30 5.79 10.60
CA HIS A 42 14.34 5.20 9.77
C HIS A 42 13.87 4.06 8.85
N PHE A 43 12.55 3.83 8.72
CA PHE A 43 12.02 2.70 7.94
C PHE A 43 11.27 3.12 6.67
N ARG A 44 11.43 4.38 6.23
CA ARG A 44 10.86 4.89 4.99
C ARG A 44 11.70 4.50 3.76
N ALA A 45 11.17 4.84 2.59
CA ALA A 45 11.76 4.52 1.29
C ALA A 45 13.20 5.01 1.13
N ASP A 46 13.56 6.18 1.68
CA ASP A 46 14.93 6.73 1.61
C ASP A 46 15.95 5.84 2.34
N SER A 47 15.60 5.31 3.49
CA SER A 47 16.46 4.40 4.24
C SER A 47 16.58 3.04 3.54
N ILE A 48 15.49 2.55 2.94
CA ILE A 48 15.52 1.33 2.12
C ILE A 48 16.46 1.51 0.91
N VAL A 49 16.45 2.67 0.27
CA VAL A 49 17.38 2.98 -0.83
C VAL A 49 18.82 2.97 -0.35
N ARG A 50 19.12 3.53 0.82
CA ARG A 50 20.49 3.48 1.40
C ARG A 50 20.93 2.04 1.67
N ASP A 51 20.03 1.17 2.19
CA ASP A 51 20.34 -0.26 2.36
C ASP A 51 20.62 -0.93 1.01
N LEU A 52 19.80 -0.65 0.00
CA LEU A 52 20.00 -1.19 -1.34
C LEU A 52 21.37 -0.80 -1.91
N GLU A 53 21.81 0.45 -1.74
CA GLU A 53 23.14 0.90 -2.18
C GLU A 53 24.28 0.22 -1.42
N LEU A 54 24.13 0.00 -0.10
CA LEU A 54 25.11 -0.75 0.68
C LEU A 54 25.21 -2.20 0.18
N ILE A 55 24.05 -2.86 -0.06
CA ILE A 55 24.01 -4.24 -0.57
C ILE A 55 24.61 -4.30 -1.99
N ARG A 56 24.29 -3.33 -2.86
CA ARG A 56 24.84 -3.28 -4.21
C ARG A 56 26.37 -3.18 -4.19
N ALA A 57 26.90 -2.30 -3.34
CA ALA A 57 28.35 -2.13 -3.16
C ALA A 57 29.02 -3.40 -2.61
N GLU A 58 28.43 -4.02 -1.59
CA GLU A 58 28.98 -5.27 -0.99
C GLU A 58 28.98 -6.43 -2.00
N LEU A 59 27.98 -6.48 -2.88
CA LEU A 59 27.93 -7.47 -3.97
C LEU A 59 28.82 -7.13 -5.14
N ALA A 60 29.55 -6.01 -5.10
CA ALA A 60 30.38 -5.48 -6.19
C ALA A 60 29.62 -5.37 -7.54
N VAL A 61 28.34 -4.97 -7.47
CA VAL A 61 27.50 -4.75 -8.65
C VAL A 61 27.56 -3.27 -9.03
N ASP A 62 28.04 -2.97 -10.25
CA ASP A 62 28.13 -1.59 -10.74
C ASP A 62 26.75 -0.95 -10.87
N ARG A 63 25.83 -1.60 -11.57
CA ARG A 63 24.43 -1.18 -11.72
C ARG A 63 23.50 -2.38 -11.76
N TRP A 64 22.34 -2.25 -11.20
CA TRP A 64 21.30 -3.26 -11.25
C TRP A 64 19.98 -2.75 -11.79
N SER A 65 19.09 -3.68 -12.18
CA SER A 65 17.71 -3.39 -12.53
C SER A 65 16.84 -3.58 -11.28
N ILE A 66 15.83 -2.75 -11.12
CA ILE A 66 14.87 -2.88 -10.02
C ILE A 66 13.45 -3.08 -10.54
N LEU A 67 12.67 -3.85 -9.78
CA LEU A 67 11.24 -4.02 -9.97
C LEU A 67 10.53 -3.68 -8.65
N GLY A 68 9.72 -2.65 -8.67
CA GLY A 68 8.95 -2.20 -7.52
C GLY A 68 7.44 -2.25 -7.78
N GLN A 69 6.69 -2.92 -6.88
CA GLN A 69 5.23 -2.86 -6.90
C GLN A 69 4.73 -2.01 -5.74
N SER A 70 3.69 -1.17 -5.99
CA SER A 70 3.04 -0.37 -4.95
C SER A 70 4.08 0.47 -4.21
N PHE A 71 4.24 0.30 -2.89
CA PHE A 71 5.29 0.94 -2.10
C PHE A 71 6.71 0.69 -2.65
N GLY A 72 6.96 -0.46 -3.28
CA GLY A 72 8.21 -0.71 -4.01
C GLY A 72 8.43 0.24 -5.17
N GLY A 73 7.37 0.72 -5.80
CA GLY A 73 7.43 1.78 -6.82
C GLY A 73 7.77 3.15 -6.22
N PHE A 74 7.22 3.48 -5.04
CA PHE A 74 7.59 4.69 -4.29
C PHE A 74 9.08 4.66 -3.92
N THR A 75 9.56 3.49 -3.47
CA THR A 75 10.99 3.26 -3.22
C THR A 75 11.82 3.41 -4.50
N SER A 76 11.30 2.97 -5.65
CA SER A 76 11.98 3.14 -6.95
C SER A 76 12.08 4.61 -7.36
N LEU A 77 11.03 5.42 -7.16
CA LEU A 77 11.06 6.87 -7.38
C LEU A 77 12.03 7.57 -6.42
N THR A 78 12.09 7.13 -5.17
CA THR A 78 13.08 7.59 -4.20
C THR A 78 14.51 7.23 -4.63
N TYR A 79 14.71 6.03 -5.17
CA TYR A 79 16.01 5.60 -5.70
C TYR A 79 16.46 6.46 -6.89
N LEU A 80 15.55 6.73 -7.82
CA LEU A 80 15.80 7.65 -8.93
C LEU A 80 16.13 9.08 -8.47
N SER A 81 15.61 9.47 -7.30
CA SER A 81 15.90 10.77 -6.68
C SER A 81 17.23 10.81 -5.93
N LEU A 82 17.64 9.71 -5.29
CA LEU A 82 18.81 9.70 -4.40
C LEU A 82 20.09 9.16 -5.05
N ALA A 83 19.98 8.04 -5.80
CA ALA A 83 21.14 7.30 -6.33
C ALA A 83 20.88 6.67 -7.71
N PRO A 84 20.39 7.43 -8.73
CA PRO A 84 20.10 6.88 -10.05
C PRO A 84 21.31 6.24 -10.75
N GLU A 85 22.54 6.64 -10.37
CA GLU A 85 23.79 6.09 -10.89
C GLU A 85 23.96 4.59 -10.60
N GLY A 86 23.33 4.06 -9.54
CA GLY A 86 23.28 2.63 -9.21
C GLY A 86 22.28 1.81 -10.04
N LEU A 87 21.49 2.48 -10.88
CA LEU A 87 20.42 1.84 -11.64
C LEU A 87 20.77 1.66 -13.11
N ARG A 88 20.42 0.49 -13.64
CA ARG A 88 20.45 0.17 -15.08
C ARG A 88 19.11 0.45 -15.74
N GLU A 89 18.03 0.02 -15.12
CA GLU A 89 16.65 0.24 -15.53
C GLU A 89 15.71 0.07 -14.32
N SER A 90 14.55 0.71 -14.35
CA SER A 90 13.53 0.62 -13.29
C SER A 90 12.18 0.22 -13.87
N LEU A 91 11.60 -0.84 -13.31
CA LEU A 91 10.28 -1.34 -13.63
C LEU A 91 9.35 -1.09 -12.46
N ILE A 92 8.22 -0.40 -12.68
CA ILE A 92 7.29 -0.02 -11.62
C ILE A 92 5.90 -0.55 -11.97
N THR A 93 5.21 -1.13 -11.00
CA THR A 93 3.82 -1.56 -11.19
C THR A 93 2.92 -1.01 -10.09
N GLY A 94 1.89 -0.22 -10.47
CA GLY A 94 0.95 0.38 -9.53
C GLY A 94 1.62 1.18 -8.40
N GLY A 95 2.74 1.86 -8.68
CA GLY A 95 3.56 2.48 -7.65
C GLY A 95 4.14 3.85 -8.04
N LEU A 96 3.40 4.67 -8.78
CA LEU A 96 3.79 6.04 -9.09
C LEU A 96 3.13 7.02 -8.10
N ALA A 97 3.77 7.23 -6.94
CA ALA A 97 3.36 8.25 -5.98
C ALA A 97 3.49 9.67 -6.56
N PRO A 98 2.71 10.66 -6.07
CA PRO A 98 2.94 12.05 -6.42
C PRO A 98 4.33 12.50 -5.94
N VAL A 99 5.09 13.15 -6.83
CA VAL A 99 6.48 13.60 -6.56
C VAL A 99 6.60 15.12 -6.47
N SER A 100 5.47 15.83 -6.41
CA SER A 100 5.41 17.29 -6.45
C SER A 100 5.43 17.96 -5.07
N GLY A 101 5.56 17.22 -3.98
CA GLY A 101 5.38 17.75 -2.62
C GLY A 101 3.91 18.04 -2.31
N MET A 102 3.00 17.30 -2.91
CA MET A 102 1.56 17.41 -2.70
C MET A 102 1.21 17.09 -1.23
N PRO A 103 0.31 17.86 -0.59
CA PRO A 103 -0.20 17.51 0.72
C PRO A 103 -0.86 16.12 0.75
N VAL A 104 -0.61 15.36 1.80
CA VAL A 104 -1.16 13.99 1.97
C VAL A 104 -2.70 13.99 1.92
N ASP A 105 -3.33 15.07 2.39
CA ASP A 105 -4.79 15.24 2.35
C ASP A 105 -5.35 15.20 0.91
N GLU A 106 -4.64 15.73 -0.07
CA GLU A 106 -5.08 15.65 -1.47
C GLU A 106 -5.04 14.21 -2.00
N VAL A 107 -4.06 13.43 -1.57
CA VAL A 107 -3.97 12.01 -1.93
C VAL A 107 -5.15 11.25 -1.34
N TYR A 108 -5.44 11.41 -0.05
CA TYR A 108 -6.53 10.68 0.60
C TYR A 108 -7.92 11.14 0.16
N ALA A 109 -8.12 12.43 -0.13
CA ALA A 109 -9.36 12.89 -0.75
C ALA A 109 -9.64 12.19 -2.10
N ALA A 110 -8.59 12.00 -2.90
CA ALA A 110 -8.71 11.30 -4.17
C ALA A 110 -8.93 9.79 -4.00
N THR A 111 -8.23 9.13 -3.08
CA THR A 111 -8.44 7.69 -2.81
C THR A 111 -9.83 7.41 -2.25
N TRP A 112 -10.39 8.27 -1.41
CA TRP A 112 -11.77 8.16 -0.96
C TRP A 112 -12.77 8.19 -2.13
N THR A 113 -12.54 9.03 -3.13
CA THR A 113 -13.36 9.04 -4.35
C THR A 113 -13.26 7.69 -5.08
N ARG A 114 -12.06 7.14 -5.26
CA ARG A 114 -11.87 5.82 -5.92
C ARG A 114 -12.50 4.67 -5.14
N VAL A 115 -12.41 4.72 -3.83
CA VAL A 115 -13.04 3.72 -2.95
C VAL A 115 -14.56 3.75 -3.10
N ARG A 116 -15.17 4.92 -3.17
CA ARG A 116 -16.62 5.05 -3.42
C ARG A 116 -17.01 4.46 -4.78
N GLU A 117 -16.29 4.81 -5.83
CA GLU A 117 -16.52 4.24 -7.18
C GLU A 117 -16.38 2.71 -7.18
N ALA A 118 -15.43 2.15 -6.45
CA ALA A 118 -15.27 0.69 -6.33
C ALA A 118 -16.42 0.04 -5.57
N ASN A 119 -16.92 0.66 -4.50
CA ASN A 119 -18.12 0.19 -3.78
C ASN A 119 -19.37 0.22 -4.68
N GLU A 120 -19.55 1.27 -5.48
CA GLU A 120 -20.64 1.37 -6.43
C GLU A 120 -20.59 0.24 -7.48
N ARG A 121 -19.40 -0.01 -8.06
CA ARG A 121 -19.21 -1.14 -8.98
C ARG A 121 -19.48 -2.49 -8.33
N TYR A 122 -19.03 -2.67 -7.09
CA TYR A 122 -19.27 -3.88 -6.31
C TYR A 122 -20.78 -4.13 -6.12
N HIS A 123 -21.51 -3.15 -5.62
CA HIS A 123 -22.96 -3.26 -5.40
C HIS A 123 -23.77 -3.33 -6.70
N ALA A 124 -23.28 -2.75 -7.79
CA ALA A 124 -23.90 -2.95 -9.12
C ALA A 124 -23.78 -4.40 -9.59
N ARG A 125 -22.65 -5.07 -9.29
CA ARG A 125 -22.42 -6.48 -9.63
C ARG A 125 -23.16 -7.44 -8.68
N TYR A 126 -23.27 -7.11 -7.40
CA TYR A 126 -23.90 -7.90 -6.35
C TYR A 126 -24.94 -7.08 -5.58
N PRO A 127 -26.11 -6.76 -6.18
CA PRO A 127 -27.08 -5.84 -5.55
C PRO A 127 -27.59 -6.29 -4.19
N GLY A 128 -27.75 -7.61 -3.97
CA GLY A 128 -28.22 -8.16 -2.68
C GLY A 128 -27.20 -8.05 -1.54
N ASP A 129 -25.94 -7.76 -1.85
CA ASP A 129 -24.90 -7.69 -0.82
C ASP A 129 -24.97 -6.40 0.00
N ARG A 130 -25.62 -5.36 -0.50
CA ARG A 130 -25.84 -4.16 0.31
C ARG A 130 -26.68 -4.46 1.54
N ASP A 131 -27.76 -5.19 1.40
CA ASP A 131 -28.62 -5.58 2.51
C ASP A 131 -27.90 -6.55 3.47
N ARG A 132 -27.15 -7.51 2.91
CA ARG A 132 -26.34 -8.44 3.72
C ARG A 132 -25.28 -7.70 4.53
N LEU A 133 -24.57 -6.73 3.91
CA LEU A 133 -23.58 -5.91 4.58
C LEU A 133 -24.20 -5.11 5.72
N TRP A 134 -25.35 -4.46 5.48
CA TRP A 134 -26.08 -3.75 6.52
C TRP A 134 -26.50 -4.67 7.68
N ASP A 135 -26.94 -5.89 7.40
CA ASP A 135 -27.26 -6.86 8.45
C ASP A 135 -26.04 -7.24 9.28
N VAL A 136 -24.91 -7.53 8.63
CA VAL A 136 -23.65 -7.83 9.30
C VAL A 136 -23.21 -6.66 10.18
N LEU A 137 -23.21 -5.42 9.66
CA LEU A 137 -22.75 -4.23 10.41
C LEU A 137 -23.62 -3.99 11.65
N ARG A 138 -24.96 -4.07 11.52
CA ARG A 138 -25.89 -3.92 12.66
C ARG A 138 -25.67 -4.99 13.74
N ARG A 139 -25.43 -6.23 13.33
CA ARG A 139 -25.14 -7.32 14.26
C ARG A 139 -23.81 -7.15 14.97
N LEU A 140 -22.77 -6.69 14.29
CA LEU A 140 -21.45 -6.38 14.88
C LEU A 140 -21.52 -5.22 15.88
N ASP A 141 -22.44 -4.29 15.70
CA ASP A 141 -22.67 -3.22 16.67
C ASP A 141 -23.44 -3.71 17.91
N ALA A 142 -24.36 -4.68 17.74
CA ALA A 142 -25.21 -5.19 18.80
C ALA A 142 -24.59 -6.36 19.59
N GLU A 143 -23.74 -7.18 18.97
CA GLU A 143 -23.22 -8.43 19.51
C GLU A 143 -21.70 -8.36 19.77
N ASP A 144 -21.18 -9.06 20.78
CA ASP A 144 -19.71 -9.21 21.02
C ASP A 144 -19.16 -10.40 20.23
N ILE A 145 -18.95 -10.19 18.95
CA ILE A 145 -18.40 -11.22 18.05
C ILE A 145 -16.88 -11.27 18.17
N ARG A 146 -16.33 -12.46 18.42
CA ARG A 146 -14.91 -12.70 18.58
C ARG A 146 -14.33 -13.45 17.39
N LEU A 147 -13.20 -12.95 16.89
CA LEU A 147 -12.37 -13.61 15.89
C LEU A 147 -11.60 -14.79 16.51
N PRO A 148 -11.07 -15.74 15.71
CA PRO A 148 -10.28 -16.86 16.20
C PRO A 148 -9.08 -16.47 17.08
N ASP A 149 -8.49 -15.28 16.86
CA ASP A 149 -7.39 -14.75 17.67
C ASP A 149 -7.85 -14.10 19.01
N GLY A 150 -9.17 -14.02 19.24
CA GLY A 150 -9.80 -13.44 20.43
C GLY A 150 -10.08 -11.94 20.33
N ASP A 151 -9.65 -11.26 19.27
CA ASP A 151 -10.02 -9.86 19.04
C ASP A 151 -11.53 -9.72 18.73
N ARG A 152 -12.11 -8.58 19.10
CA ARG A 152 -13.49 -8.27 18.71
C ARG A 152 -13.55 -7.92 17.22
N LEU A 153 -14.46 -8.52 16.48
CA LEU A 153 -14.84 -8.09 15.16
C LEU A 153 -15.85 -6.95 15.28
N THR A 154 -15.42 -5.72 15.07
CA THR A 154 -16.26 -4.53 15.09
C THR A 154 -16.75 -4.18 13.68
N ALA A 155 -17.84 -3.43 13.55
CA ALA A 155 -18.35 -2.96 12.25
C ALA A 155 -17.27 -2.17 11.47
N ARG A 156 -16.47 -1.32 12.17
CA ARG A 156 -15.38 -0.57 11.55
C ARG A 156 -14.25 -1.47 11.04
N ARG A 157 -13.92 -2.58 11.73
CA ARG A 157 -12.99 -3.59 11.22
C ARG A 157 -13.56 -4.31 9.99
N PHE A 158 -14.84 -4.66 10.02
CA PHE A 158 -15.47 -5.34 8.90
C PHE A 158 -15.49 -4.47 7.64
N ARG A 159 -15.69 -3.16 7.76
CA ARG A 159 -15.60 -2.25 6.61
C ARG A 159 -14.22 -2.27 5.95
N GLN A 160 -13.14 -2.59 6.66
CA GLN A 160 -11.80 -2.71 6.08
C GLN A 160 -11.63 -3.92 5.15
N LEU A 161 -12.61 -4.85 5.07
CA LEU A 161 -12.64 -5.87 4.03
C LEU A 161 -12.67 -5.26 2.63
N GLY A 162 -13.06 -4.00 2.51
CA GLY A 162 -12.96 -3.24 1.27
C GLY A 162 -11.56 -3.10 0.71
N MET A 163 -10.50 -3.43 1.46
CA MET A 163 -9.17 -3.61 0.90
C MET A 163 -9.16 -4.61 -0.27
N TRP A 164 -10.04 -5.59 -0.27
CA TRP A 164 -10.13 -6.53 -1.39
C TRP A 164 -10.62 -5.91 -2.68
N LEU A 165 -11.35 -4.79 -2.63
CA LEU A 165 -11.83 -4.09 -3.84
C LEU A 165 -10.68 -3.62 -4.75
N GLY A 166 -9.45 -3.57 -4.25
CA GLY A 166 -8.23 -3.30 -5.02
C GLY A 166 -7.61 -4.54 -5.68
N ASP A 167 -8.19 -5.72 -5.53
CA ASP A 167 -7.74 -6.97 -6.16
C ASP A 167 -8.74 -7.42 -7.23
N SER A 168 -8.25 -7.98 -8.35
CA SER A 168 -9.10 -8.43 -9.46
C SER A 168 -10.12 -9.51 -9.08
N ALA A 169 -9.86 -10.29 -8.03
CA ALA A 169 -10.78 -11.29 -7.47
C ALA A 169 -11.44 -10.83 -6.17
N GLY A 170 -11.31 -9.55 -5.83
CA GLY A 170 -11.73 -9.03 -4.53
C GLY A 170 -13.24 -8.95 -4.38
N PHE A 171 -13.94 -8.66 -5.46
CA PHE A 171 -15.41 -8.61 -5.47
C PHE A 171 -16.02 -9.98 -5.15
N GLU A 172 -15.49 -11.03 -5.75
CA GLU A 172 -15.91 -12.40 -5.51
C GLU A 172 -15.62 -12.86 -4.08
N ARG A 173 -14.44 -12.51 -3.55
CA ARG A 173 -14.07 -12.85 -2.17
C ARG A 173 -15.02 -12.18 -1.16
N LEU A 174 -15.29 -10.89 -1.35
CA LEU A 174 -16.18 -10.14 -0.48
C LEU A 174 -17.61 -10.69 -0.55
N HIS A 175 -18.12 -10.96 -1.76
CA HIS A 175 -19.42 -11.58 -1.98
C HIS A 175 -19.51 -12.92 -1.25
N HIS A 176 -18.51 -13.78 -1.41
CA HIS A 176 -18.48 -15.07 -0.75
C HIS A 176 -18.53 -14.95 0.79
N VAL A 177 -17.78 -14.03 1.38
CA VAL A 177 -17.86 -13.81 2.85
C VAL A 177 -19.24 -13.36 3.29
N LEU A 178 -19.90 -12.50 2.53
CA LEU A 178 -21.25 -12.02 2.84
C LEU A 178 -22.33 -13.10 2.64
N GLU A 179 -22.05 -14.17 1.89
CA GLU A 179 -22.96 -15.34 1.78
C GLU A 179 -22.79 -16.35 2.90
N LEU A 180 -21.66 -16.31 3.64
CA LEU A 180 -21.43 -17.22 4.76
C LEU A 180 -22.42 -16.92 5.91
N PRO A 181 -22.90 -17.95 6.63
CA PRO A 181 -23.68 -17.73 7.82
C PRO A 181 -22.90 -16.88 8.84
N PHE A 182 -23.49 -15.75 9.24
CA PHE A 182 -22.86 -14.83 10.18
C PHE A 182 -22.42 -15.53 11.47
N GLY A 183 -21.19 -15.26 11.90
CA GLY A 183 -20.61 -15.86 13.10
C GLY A 183 -20.18 -17.32 12.94
N SER A 184 -20.35 -17.91 11.77
CA SER A 184 -19.82 -19.27 11.50
C SER A 184 -18.29 -19.28 11.54
N PRO A 185 -17.66 -20.45 11.81
CA PRO A 185 -16.21 -20.56 11.80
C PRO A 185 -15.56 -20.06 10.48
N ALA A 186 -16.18 -20.33 9.33
CA ALA A 186 -15.72 -19.87 8.02
C ALA A 186 -15.78 -18.34 7.91
N PHE A 187 -16.92 -17.73 8.27
CA PHE A 187 -17.08 -16.27 8.28
C PHE A 187 -16.04 -15.58 9.14
N LEU A 188 -15.84 -16.06 10.38
CA LEU A 188 -14.87 -15.46 11.32
C LEU A 188 -13.42 -15.62 10.84
N HIS A 189 -13.08 -16.79 10.31
CA HIS A 189 -11.75 -17.07 9.76
C HIS A 189 -11.45 -16.14 8.58
N ASP A 190 -12.36 -16.01 7.62
CA ASP A 190 -12.15 -15.23 6.42
C ASP A 190 -12.14 -13.72 6.73
N ALA A 191 -13.02 -13.25 7.63
CA ALA A 191 -13.00 -11.87 8.12
C ALA A 191 -11.67 -11.54 8.83
N GLN A 192 -11.09 -12.46 9.61
CA GLN A 192 -9.78 -12.26 10.23
C GLN A 192 -8.66 -12.19 9.20
N HIS A 193 -8.69 -13.07 8.19
CA HIS A 193 -7.66 -13.10 7.14
C HIS A 193 -7.67 -11.89 6.21
N ALA A 194 -8.83 -11.25 6.05
CA ALA A 194 -8.96 -10.02 5.27
C ALA A 194 -8.17 -8.85 5.84
N SER A 195 -7.97 -8.81 7.15
CA SER A 195 -7.33 -7.71 7.86
C SER A 195 -5.88 -8.03 8.23
N GLY A 196 -5.00 -8.08 7.22
CA GLY A 196 -3.60 -8.52 7.38
C GLY A 196 -2.63 -7.56 8.09
N TRP A 197 -3.10 -6.50 8.74
CA TRP A 197 -2.28 -5.48 9.38
C TRP A 197 -1.29 -6.02 10.41
N VAL A 198 -1.69 -7.04 11.19
CA VAL A 198 -0.87 -7.56 12.30
C VAL A 198 0.28 -8.47 11.85
N ARG A 199 0.32 -8.90 10.60
CA ARG A 199 1.45 -9.70 10.08
C ARG A 199 2.74 -8.91 10.02
N ASN A 200 2.64 -7.63 9.67
CA ASN A 200 3.74 -6.68 9.66
C ASN A 200 3.20 -5.37 10.25
N PRO A 201 3.23 -5.18 11.57
CA PRO A 201 2.64 -3.99 12.23
C PRO A 201 3.16 -2.67 11.67
N ILE A 202 4.45 -2.62 11.32
CA ILE A 202 5.09 -1.47 10.67
C ILE A 202 4.35 -0.98 9.41
N TYR A 203 3.62 -1.85 8.74
CA TYR A 203 2.79 -1.47 7.60
C TYR A 203 1.70 -0.48 8.00
N ALA A 204 1.00 -0.73 9.11
CA ALA A 204 0.03 0.22 9.64
C ALA A 204 0.71 1.48 10.19
N ASP A 205 1.80 1.32 10.95
CA ASP A 205 2.50 2.42 11.61
C ASP A 205 3.05 3.46 10.64
N LEU A 206 3.52 3.03 9.45
CA LEU A 206 4.16 3.89 8.47
C LEU A 206 3.36 4.09 7.18
N HIS A 207 2.13 3.57 7.09
CA HIS A 207 1.37 3.62 5.85
C HIS A 207 1.17 5.04 5.31
N GLU A 208 0.64 5.95 6.11
CA GLU A 208 0.43 7.33 5.69
C GLU A 208 1.74 8.05 5.37
N SER A 209 2.83 7.72 6.09
CA SER A 209 4.14 8.32 5.86
C SER A 209 4.72 8.00 4.48
N SER A 210 4.25 6.93 3.83
CA SER A 210 4.67 6.57 2.47
C SER A 210 4.24 7.59 1.42
N TYR A 211 3.14 8.32 1.68
CA TYR A 211 2.65 9.41 0.84
C TYR A 211 3.14 10.81 1.29
N ALA A 212 3.78 10.92 2.45
CA ALA A 212 4.26 12.19 2.95
C ALA A 212 5.55 12.61 2.24
N ASP A 213 5.47 13.56 1.32
CA ASP A 213 6.61 14.22 0.66
C ASP A 213 6.80 15.63 1.24
N GLY A 214 7.01 15.68 2.56
CA GLY A 214 7.06 16.87 3.40
C GLY A 214 5.83 16.97 4.32
N GLY A 215 6.04 17.37 5.58
CA GLY A 215 4.98 17.62 6.56
C GLY A 215 4.43 16.39 7.27
N ALA A 216 3.55 16.61 8.23
CA ALA A 216 2.92 15.60 9.06
C ALA A 216 1.62 15.08 8.42
N THR A 217 1.28 13.80 8.65
CA THR A 217 0.08 13.18 8.07
C THR A 217 -1.17 13.43 8.90
N ARG A 218 -1.06 13.43 10.22
CA ARG A 218 -2.15 13.71 11.18
C ARG A 218 -3.42 12.92 10.93
N TRP A 219 -3.25 11.63 10.61
CA TRP A 219 -4.38 10.76 10.32
C TRP A 219 -5.23 11.27 9.14
N SER A 220 -4.60 11.57 8.03
CA SER A 220 -5.23 12.19 6.86
C SER A 220 -6.42 11.38 6.36
N ALA A 221 -6.26 10.06 6.22
CA ALA A 221 -7.36 9.17 5.80
C ALA A 221 -8.56 9.26 6.74
N HIS A 222 -8.31 9.32 8.07
CA HIS A 222 -9.36 9.41 9.08
C HIS A 222 -10.06 10.77 9.06
N ARG A 223 -9.31 11.86 8.99
CA ARG A 223 -9.86 13.23 8.98
C ARG A 223 -10.75 13.52 7.77
N LEU A 224 -10.45 12.84 6.66
CA LEU A 224 -11.16 13.00 5.40
C LEU A 224 -12.19 11.89 5.16
N ALA A 225 -12.37 10.97 6.11
CA ALA A 225 -13.32 9.90 5.98
C ALA A 225 -14.75 10.43 5.80
N PRO A 226 -15.46 10.02 4.74
CA PRO A 226 -16.84 10.41 4.56
C PRO A 226 -17.72 9.72 5.61
N GLU A 227 -18.86 10.32 5.92
CA GLU A 227 -19.77 9.84 6.98
C GLU A 227 -20.19 8.38 6.80
N ASP A 228 -20.43 7.95 5.57
CA ASP A 228 -20.84 6.58 5.25
C ASP A 228 -19.70 5.54 5.42
N ALA A 229 -18.46 5.96 5.48
CA ALA A 229 -17.31 5.10 5.88
C ALA A 229 -17.24 4.92 7.41
N VAL A 230 -17.83 5.82 8.17
CA VAL A 230 -17.84 5.79 9.65
C VAL A 230 -19.06 5.07 10.17
N SER A 231 -20.26 5.46 9.71
CA SER A 231 -21.55 5.00 10.21
C SER A 231 -22.47 4.31 9.16
N GLY A 232 -22.06 4.35 7.88
CA GLY A 232 -22.81 3.77 6.77
C GLY A 232 -22.25 2.42 6.30
N ASP A 233 -22.52 2.12 5.03
CA ASP A 233 -22.13 0.86 4.36
C ASP A 233 -20.94 0.98 3.42
N LEU A 234 -20.24 2.12 3.40
CA LEU A 234 -19.04 2.28 2.58
C LEU A 234 -17.90 1.42 3.14
N LEU A 235 -17.50 0.42 2.39
CA LEU A 235 -16.32 -0.38 2.68
C LEU A 235 -15.08 0.47 2.43
N THR A 236 -14.15 0.46 3.39
CA THR A 236 -12.91 1.25 3.31
C THR A 236 -11.82 0.45 2.61
N ALA A 237 -10.79 1.13 2.09
CA ALA A 237 -9.65 0.46 1.46
C ALA A 237 -8.43 0.41 2.40
N GLU A 238 -7.26 0.69 1.86
CA GLU A 238 -5.98 0.75 2.55
C GLU A 238 -5.83 2.04 3.39
N HIS A 239 -6.92 2.44 4.04
CA HIS A 239 -6.97 3.60 4.91
C HIS A 239 -6.64 3.23 6.35
N VAL A 240 -5.78 4.00 6.99
CA VAL A 240 -5.37 3.80 8.37
C VAL A 240 -6.11 4.76 9.29
N PHE A 241 -6.56 4.25 10.42
CA PHE A 241 -7.40 4.99 11.37
C PHE A 241 -6.85 4.87 12.80
N PRO A 242 -6.90 5.91 13.64
CA PRO A 242 -6.39 5.87 15.01
C PRO A 242 -6.97 4.73 15.86
N TRP A 243 -8.24 4.35 15.60
CA TRP A 243 -8.89 3.27 16.32
C TRP A 243 -8.31 1.88 16.05
N MET A 244 -7.50 1.69 15.00
CA MET A 244 -6.88 0.40 14.68
C MET A 244 -5.96 -0.06 15.81
N TRP A 245 -5.27 0.86 16.46
CA TRP A 245 -4.43 0.57 17.64
C TRP A 245 -5.24 0.31 18.92
N GLN A 246 -6.55 0.32 18.85
CA GLN A 246 -7.45 -0.13 19.92
C GLN A 246 -8.03 -1.51 19.59
N ASP A 247 -8.46 -1.71 18.35
CA ASP A 247 -9.19 -2.89 17.91
C ASP A 247 -8.30 -4.07 17.55
N TYR A 248 -7.12 -3.83 16.96
CA TYR A 248 -6.21 -4.89 16.54
C TYR A 248 -5.19 -5.18 17.63
N ARG A 249 -5.24 -6.39 18.20
CA ARG A 249 -4.34 -6.83 19.28
C ARG A 249 -2.86 -6.64 18.93
N GLY A 250 -2.49 -6.94 17.67
CA GLY A 250 -1.10 -6.81 17.22
C GLY A 250 -0.62 -5.37 17.05
N LEU A 251 -1.52 -4.39 16.98
CA LEU A 251 -1.18 -2.97 16.88
C LEU A 251 -1.23 -2.23 18.21
N ARG A 252 -1.95 -2.76 19.22
CA ARG A 252 -2.12 -2.08 20.53
C ARG A 252 -0.82 -1.64 21.19
N PRO A 253 0.27 -2.44 21.17
CA PRO A 253 1.54 -2.02 21.75
C PRO A 253 2.15 -0.77 21.13
N HIS A 254 1.81 -0.46 19.86
CA HIS A 254 2.34 0.67 19.11
C HIS A 254 1.50 1.94 19.20
N ARG A 255 0.44 1.97 20.02
CA ARG A 255 -0.54 3.07 20.02
C ARG A 255 0.09 4.44 20.21
N GLU A 256 0.90 4.62 21.24
CA GLU A 256 1.55 5.92 21.53
C GLU A 256 2.56 6.28 20.43
N VAL A 257 3.26 5.29 19.89
CA VAL A 257 4.20 5.46 18.78
C VAL A 257 3.48 5.94 17.52
N ALA A 258 2.34 5.36 17.18
CA ALA A 258 1.55 5.73 16.01
C ALA A 258 1.02 7.18 16.10
N GLU A 259 0.61 7.62 17.30
CA GLU A 259 0.22 9.03 17.54
C GLU A 259 1.40 9.98 17.29
N LEU A 260 2.60 9.65 17.76
CA LEU A 260 3.81 10.44 17.53
C LEU A 260 4.21 10.46 16.05
N LEU A 261 4.11 9.34 15.35
CA LEU A 261 4.42 9.24 13.92
C LEU A 261 3.44 10.05 13.06
N ALA A 262 2.16 10.11 13.46
CA ALA A 262 1.17 10.92 12.77
C ALA A 262 1.49 12.44 12.82
N GLU A 263 2.08 12.91 13.92
CA GLU A 263 2.50 14.31 14.10
C GLU A 263 3.94 14.58 13.62
N HIS A 264 4.70 13.53 13.24
CA HIS A 264 6.08 13.70 12.80
C HIS A 264 6.16 14.51 11.51
N PRO A 265 7.03 15.55 11.45
CA PRO A 265 7.23 16.36 10.24
C PRO A 265 8.13 15.59 9.25
N TRP A 266 7.52 14.71 8.45
CA TRP A 266 8.24 13.86 7.51
C TRP A 266 9.03 14.69 6.49
N PRO A 267 10.31 14.38 6.25
CA PRO A 267 11.08 15.04 5.20
C PRO A 267 10.61 14.64 3.80
N ARG A 268 11.01 15.40 2.79
CA ARG A 268 10.76 15.06 1.39
C ARG A 268 11.49 13.77 1.01
N LEU A 269 10.85 12.98 0.16
CA LEU A 269 11.39 11.73 -0.41
C LEU A 269 11.91 11.92 -1.83
N TYR A 270 11.33 12.86 -2.58
CA TYR A 270 11.60 13.00 -4.00
C TYR A 270 12.33 14.29 -4.32
N ASP A 271 13.20 14.23 -5.35
CA ASP A 271 13.86 15.37 -5.97
C ASP A 271 13.27 15.59 -7.37
N PRO A 272 12.30 16.52 -7.52
CA PRO A 272 11.65 16.77 -8.81
C PRO A 272 12.61 17.20 -9.92
N ASP A 273 13.64 17.97 -9.58
CA ASP A 273 14.63 18.43 -10.57
C ASP A 273 15.49 17.27 -11.08
N ARG A 274 15.85 16.35 -10.21
CA ARG A 274 16.59 15.15 -10.57
C ARG A 274 15.74 14.20 -11.41
N LEU A 275 14.47 14.00 -11.04
CA LEU A 275 13.50 13.23 -11.82
C LEU A 275 13.25 13.84 -13.21
N ALA A 276 13.16 15.16 -13.31
CA ALA A 276 12.99 15.86 -14.60
C ALA A 276 14.22 15.74 -15.52
N ARG A 277 15.39 15.42 -14.96
CA ARG A 277 16.63 15.15 -15.70
C ARG A 277 17.02 13.67 -15.75
N ASN A 278 16.13 12.78 -15.33
CA ASN A 278 16.39 11.35 -15.27
C ASN A 278 16.94 10.78 -16.60
N GLU A 279 17.93 9.91 -16.51
CA GLU A 279 18.55 9.21 -17.65
C GLU A 279 18.40 7.69 -17.56
N VAL A 280 17.95 7.18 -16.40
CA VAL A 280 17.66 5.76 -16.21
C VAL A 280 16.42 5.39 -17.03
N PRO A 281 16.45 4.33 -17.85
CA PRO A 281 15.25 3.82 -18.50
C PRO A 281 14.21 3.38 -17.47
N VAL A 282 12.98 3.92 -17.54
CA VAL A 282 11.89 3.61 -16.62
C VAL A 282 10.66 3.20 -17.41
N ALA A 283 10.02 2.10 -17.00
CA ALA A 283 8.68 1.76 -17.44
C ALA A 283 7.76 1.53 -16.24
N ALA A 284 6.50 1.96 -16.37
CA ALA A 284 5.54 1.83 -15.27
C ALA A 284 4.17 1.37 -15.77
N THR A 285 3.54 0.46 -15.02
CA THR A 285 2.11 0.16 -15.20
C THR A 285 1.29 1.08 -14.31
N ILE A 286 0.28 1.72 -14.90
CA ILE A 286 -0.74 2.53 -14.23
C ILE A 286 -2.08 1.81 -14.40
N TYR A 287 -2.72 1.46 -13.30
CA TYR A 287 -4.03 0.80 -13.34
C TYR A 287 -5.15 1.84 -13.30
N VAL A 288 -6.13 1.68 -14.20
CA VAL A 288 -7.21 2.68 -14.39
C VAL A 288 -8.11 2.76 -13.16
N ASP A 289 -8.43 1.61 -12.56
CA ASP A 289 -9.36 1.46 -11.44
C ASP A 289 -8.65 1.25 -10.11
N ASP A 290 -7.39 1.66 -10.01
CA ASP A 290 -6.61 1.55 -8.76
C ASP A 290 -7.24 2.40 -7.65
N ILE A 291 -7.53 1.76 -6.51
CA ILE A 291 -8.13 2.42 -5.34
C ILE A 291 -7.09 2.84 -4.29
N TYR A 292 -5.82 2.49 -4.50
CA TYR A 292 -4.71 2.77 -3.59
C TYR A 292 -3.79 3.85 -4.15
N VAL A 293 -3.30 3.65 -5.38
CA VAL A 293 -2.41 4.61 -6.05
C VAL A 293 -3.20 5.31 -7.17
N GLU A 294 -3.74 6.46 -6.84
CA GLU A 294 -4.69 7.18 -7.70
C GLU A 294 -4.08 7.52 -9.06
N ARG A 295 -4.78 7.12 -10.12
CA ARG A 295 -4.34 7.20 -11.52
C ARG A 295 -3.91 8.61 -11.93
N ARG A 296 -4.67 9.64 -11.58
CA ARG A 296 -4.40 11.04 -11.97
C ARG A 296 -3.02 11.49 -11.48
N PHE A 297 -2.65 11.11 -10.25
CA PHE A 297 -1.35 11.42 -9.69
C PHE A 297 -0.25 10.56 -10.31
N ALA A 298 -0.52 9.28 -10.57
CA ALA A 298 0.41 8.39 -11.25
C ALA A 298 0.74 8.89 -12.67
N GLU A 299 -0.26 9.36 -13.42
CA GLU A 299 -0.04 9.97 -14.75
C GLU A 299 0.75 11.28 -14.66
N SER A 300 0.51 12.10 -13.63
CA SER A 300 1.29 13.32 -13.40
C SER A 300 2.76 13.01 -13.13
N THR A 301 3.01 12.02 -12.26
CA THR A 301 4.38 11.54 -11.98
C THR A 301 5.04 10.97 -13.23
N ALA A 302 4.31 10.19 -14.04
CA ALA A 302 4.84 9.65 -15.28
C ALA A 302 5.31 10.75 -16.25
N ARG A 303 4.62 11.89 -16.27
CA ARG A 303 5.03 13.08 -17.07
C ARG A 303 6.21 13.82 -16.46
N ALA A 304 6.33 13.83 -15.13
CA ALA A 304 7.40 14.52 -14.42
C ALA A 304 8.75 13.79 -14.49
N VAL A 305 8.75 12.47 -14.59
CA VAL A 305 9.98 11.66 -14.71
C VAL A 305 10.40 11.56 -16.18
N ARG A 306 11.50 12.21 -16.54
CA ARG A 306 12.01 12.18 -17.92
C ARG A 306 12.28 10.75 -18.39
N GLY A 307 11.76 10.41 -19.57
CA GLY A 307 11.99 9.12 -20.20
C GLY A 307 11.16 7.94 -19.64
N LEU A 308 10.32 8.19 -18.67
CA LEU A 308 9.40 7.17 -18.17
C LEU A 308 8.37 6.80 -19.25
N ARG A 309 8.19 5.51 -19.49
CA ARG A 309 7.23 4.94 -20.47
C ARG A 309 6.07 4.28 -19.72
N PRO A 310 4.89 4.93 -19.65
CA PRO A 310 3.73 4.37 -18.95
C PRO A 310 2.99 3.35 -19.81
N TRP A 311 2.51 2.30 -19.17
CA TRP A 311 1.48 1.41 -19.69
C TRP A 311 0.21 1.56 -18.84
N ILE A 312 -0.80 2.21 -19.39
CA ILE A 312 -2.08 2.43 -18.73
C ILE A 312 -3.01 1.30 -19.13
N THR A 313 -3.59 0.60 -18.16
CA THR A 313 -4.46 -0.56 -18.41
C THR A 313 -5.57 -0.68 -17.37
N ASN A 314 -6.72 -1.20 -17.80
CA ASN A 314 -7.86 -1.58 -16.96
C ASN A 314 -8.05 -3.09 -16.83
N GLU A 315 -7.08 -3.88 -17.29
CA GLU A 315 -7.15 -5.35 -17.22
C GLU A 315 -6.93 -5.88 -15.79
N TYR A 316 -6.34 -5.07 -14.92
CA TYR A 316 -6.08 -5.35 -13.51
C TYR A 316 -6.50 -4.15 -12.68
N VAL A 317 -6.73 -4.35 -11.37
CA VAL A 317 -7.00 -3.26 -10.44
C VAL A 317 -5.70 -2.73 -9.83
N HIS A 318 -5.13 -3.42 -8.81
CA HIS A 318 -3.81 -3.08 -8.25
C HIS A 318 -2.85 -4.27 -8.25
N ASN A 319 -3.37 -5.46 -8.47
CA ASN A 319 -2.68 -6.74 -8.28
C ASN A 319 -2.07 -7.32 -9.56
N GLY A 320 -1.89 -6.53 -10.63
CA GLY A 320 -1.47 -7.04 -11.96
C GLY A 320 -0.22 -7.93 -11.93
N LEU A 321 0.80 -7.55 -11.14
CA LEU A 321 2.01 -8.36 -10.99
C LEU A 321 1.74 -9.74 -10.37
N ARG A 322 0.74 -9.85 -9.48
CA ARG A 322 0.33 -11.11 -8.86
C ARG A 322 -0.58 -11.92 -9.77
N ALA A 323 -1.51 -11.26 -10.46
CA ALA A 323 -2.49 -11.88 -11.34
C ALA A 323 -1.85 -12.42 -12.63
N ASP A 324 -0.93 -11.64 -13.23
CA ASP A 324 -0.29 -11.97 -14.51
C ASP A 324 1.13 -11.39 -14.58
N GLY A 325 1.99 -11.86 -13.68
CA GLY A 325 3.36 -11.34 -13.58
C GLY A 325 4.21 -11.60 -14.82
N GLU A 326 3.92 -12.61 -15.60
CA GLU A 326 4.65 -12.90 -16.85
C GLU A 326 4.41 -11.79 -17.87
N ARG A 327 3.15 -11.46 -18.13
CA ARG A 327 2.77 -10.40 -19.06
C ARG A 327 3.20 -9.03 -18.56
N VAL A 328 2.96 -8.73 -17.27
CA VAL A 328 3.30 -7.43 -16.70
C VAL A 328 4.82 -7.16 -16.77
N VAL A 329 5.63 -8.10 -16.31
CA VAL A 329 7.10 -7.96 -16.37
C VAL A 329 7.60 -7.96 -17.81
N GLY A 330 7.05 -8.81 -18.67
CA GLY A 330 7.39 -8.85 -20.10
C GLY A 330 7.12 -7.51 -20.78
N ARG A 331 5.93 -6.94 -20.57
CA ARG A 331 5.54 -5.64 -21.15
C ARG A 331 6.44 -4.49 -20.68
N LEU A 332 6.73 -4.44 -19.36
CA LEU A 332 7.62 -3.41 -18.82
C LEU A 332 9.05 -3.52 -19.39
N LEU A 333 9.56 -4.74 -19.53
CA LEU A 333 10.87 -4.97 -20.16
C LEU A 333 10.90 -4.55 -21.62
N ASP A 334 9.85 -4.80 -22.38
CA ASP A 334 9.76 -4.37 -23.77
C ASP A 334 9.73 -2.85 -23.89
N LEU A 335 8.98 -2.19 -22.98
CA LEU A 335 8.94 -0.73 -22.91
C LEU A 335 10.32 -0.12 -22.59
N VAL A 336 11.01 -0.54 -21.51
CA VAL A 336 12.31 0.04 -21.16
C VAL A 336 13.38 -0.21 -22.22
N ARG A 337 13.28 -1.31 -22.97
CA ARG A 337 14.21 -1.71 -24.01
C ARG A 337 13.84 -1.22 -25.40
N GLY A 338 12.77 -0.45 -25.54
CA GLY A 338 12.34 0.12 -26.81
C GLY A 338 11.82 -0.90 -27.82
N ARG A 339 11.28 -2.03 -27.37
CA ARG A 339 10.72 -3.09 -28.22
C ARG A 339 9.20 -3.05 -28.33
N ALA A 340 8.55 -2.03 -27.71
CA ALA A 340 7.10 -1.86 -27.70
C ALA A 340 6.71 -0.38 -27.77
#